data_e870f7b157ff403c231d4905d322ade8
#
_entry.id   e870f7b157ff403c231d4905d322ade8
#
_cell.length_a   1.000
_cell.length_b   1.000
_cell.length_c   1.000
_cell.angle_alpha   90.00
_cell.angle_beta   90.00
_cell.angle_gamma   90.00
#
_symmetry.space_group_name_H-M   'P 1'
#
loop_
_entity.id
_entity.type
_entity.pdbx_description
1 polymer ?
#
loop_
_entity_poly.entity_id
_entity_poly.type
_entity_poly.pdbx_seq_one_letter_code
_entity_poly.pdbx_strand_id
1 'polypeptide(L)'
;MSTEIQTLSPRAAVANEIVNNNIALAMGAGLIPVPWLDFAAITGVQLKLGKELADHYGVDYREEQVKGIVVALLGAYTSTAAATTAAAGLAKLVPGLGAVVGVVTLPFVAGAITFAVGKIFVQHLESGGTFLSLEARDVQAGFLREVERGKQVVSAKTRNVGSRLAALSDRLENRIDATLAPYTNGNGR
;
A
#
# COMPACT_ATOMS: atom_id res chain seq x y z
N MET A 1 29.33 -16.30 9.58
CA MET A 1 28.47 -15.78 8.53
C MET A 1 28.00 -14.41 8.99
N SER A 2 28.71 -13.37 8.52
CA SER A 2 28.41 -11.98 8.90
C SER A 2 27.13 -11.54 8.20
N THR A 3 26.11 -11.22 8.97
CA THR A 3 24.89 -10.57 8.47
C THR A 3 25.31 -9.16 8.02
N GLU A 4 25.57 -9.01 6.74
CA GLU A 4 25.79 -7.73 6.08
C GLU A 4 24.48 -6.94 6.20
N ILE A 5 24.42 -6.07 7.19
CA ILE A 5 23.40 -5.02 7.27
C ILE A 5 23.67 -4.14 6.05
N GLN A 6 22.96 -4.39 4.95
CA GLN A 6 22.94 -3.48 3.82
C GLN A 6 22.39 -2.15 4.33
N THR A 7 23.30 -1.28 4.73
CA THR A 7 22.96 0.13 4.99
C THR A 7 22.51 0.73 3.67
N LEU A 8 21.21 0.93 3.54
CA LEU A 8 20.64 1.64 2.39
C LEU A 8 21.37 2.96 2.21
N SER A 9 21.71 3.32 0.98
CA SER A 9 22.26 4.65 0.71
C SER A 9 21.29 5.71 1.26
N PRO A 10 21.77 6.88 1.71
CA PRO A 10 20.87 7.95 2.16
C PRO A 10 19.80 8.27 1.12
N ARG A 11 20.14 8.18 -0.17
CA ARG A 11 19.22 8.38 -1.30
C ARG A 11 18.13 7.32 -1.35
N ALA A 12 18.49 6.05 -1.21
CA ALA A 12 17.53 4.95 -1.17
C ALA A 12 16.64 4.99 0.09
N ALA A 13 17.15 5.51 1.20
CA ALA A 13 16.36 5.68 2.43
C ALA A 13 15.22 6.69 2.21
N VAL A 14 15.50 7.86 1.63
CA VAL A 14 14.49 8.86 1.28
C VAL A 14 13.50 8.31 0.24
N ALA A 15 13.98 7.63 -0.79
CA ALA A 15 13.11 6.99 -1.78
C ALA A 15 12.13 5.97 -1.15
N ASN A 16 12.60 5.17 -0.18
CA ASN A 16 11.73 4.25 0.55
C ASN A 16 10.72 4.99 1.45
N GLU A 17 11.05 6.16 1.98
CA GLU A 17 10.10 7.02 2.71
C GLU A 17 9.00 7.54 1.78
N ILE A 18 9.37 8.04 0.59
CA ILE A 18 8.41 8.43 -0.46
C ILE A 18 7.45 7.27 -0.77
N VAL A 19 7.97 6.06 -0.99
CA VAL A 19 7.15 4.87 -1.22
C VAL A 19 6.21 4.61 -0.05
N ASN A 20 6.70 4.69 1.19
CA ASN A 20 5.89 4.44 2.39
C ASN A 20 4.74 5.44 2.56
N ASN A 21 4.97 6.71 2.25
CA ASN A 21 3.94 7.75 2.31
C ASN A 21 2.85 7.51 1.26
N ASN A 22 3.24 7.09 0.06
CA ASN A 22 2.30 6.76 -1.00
C ASN A 22 1.54 5.45 -0.74
N ILE A 23 2.12 4.48 -0.02
CA ILE A 23 1.38 3.30 0.47
C ILE A 23 0.24 3.72 1.40
N ALA A 24 0.50 4.61 2.36
CA ALA A 24 -0.53 5.10 3.26
C ALA A 24 -1.65 5.84 2.51
N LEU A 25 -1.27 6.66 1.51
CA LEU A 25 -2.23 7.37 0.65
C LEU A 25 -3.08 6.40 -0.18
N ALA A 26 -2.47 5.37 -0.78
CA ALA A 26 -3.18 4.37 -1.56
C ALA A 26 -4.16 3.54 -0.71
N MET A 27 -3.76 3.19 0.52
CA MET A 27 -4.65 2.53 1.47
C MET A 27 -5.84 3.41 1.84
N GLY A 28 -5.62 4.71 2.05
CA GLY A 28 -6.69 5.67 2.30
C GLY A 28 -7.64 5.81 1.11
N ALA A 29 -7.11 5.90 -0.10
CA ALA A 29 -7.90 5.96 -1.33
C ALA A 29 -8.77 4.71 -1.53
N GLY A 30 -8.24 3.52 -1.21
CA GLY A 30 -8.97 2.25 -1.29
C GLY A 30 -10.11 2.09 -0.26
N LEU A 31 -10.27 3.04 0.69
CA LEU A 31 -11.41 3.06 1.61
C LEU A 31 -12.67 3.70 0.99
N ILE A 32 -12.55 4.37 -0.14
CA ILE A 32 -13.67 5.05 -0.79
C ILE A 32 -14.40 4.04 -1.70
N PRO A 33 -15.58 3.53 -1.33
CA PRO A 33 -16.25 2.46 -2.07
C PRO A 33 -17.03 3.03 -3.27
N VAL A 34 -16.35 3.65 -4.24
CA VAL A 34 -16.98 4.16 -5.46
C VAL A 34 -16.42 3.39 -6.66
N PRO A 35 -17.24 2.52 -7.29
CA PRO A 35 -16.84 1.82 -8.51
C PRO A 35 -16.31 2.80 -9.56
N TRP A 36 -15.23 2.46 -10.27
CA TRP A 36 -14.50 3.25 -11.27
C TRP A 36 -13.57 4.34 -10.69
N LEU A 37 -13.91 4.99 -9.56
CA LEU A 37 -13.03 5.92 -8.90
C LEU A 37 -11.80 5.22 -8.29
N ASP A 38 -11.97 3.97 -7.85
CA ASP A 38 -10.92 3.18 -7.21
C ASP A 38 -9.72 2.99 -8.15
N PHE A 39 -9.97 2.61 -9.41
CA PHE A 39 -8.90 2.41 -10.38
C PHE A 39 -8.21 3.73 -10.75
N ALA A 40 -8.98 4.81 -10.93
CA ALA A 40 -8.43 6.14 -11.23
C ALA A 40 -7.63 6.68 -10.04
N ALA A 41 -8.15 6.53 -8.82
CA ALA A 41 -7.48 6.97 -7.60
C ALA A 41 -6.17 6.19 -7.36
N ILE A 42 -6.19 4.86 -7.50
CA ILE A 42 -4.98 4.03 -7.39
C ILE A 42 -3.96 4.44 -8.45
N THR A 43 -4.38 4.61 -9.70
CA THR A 43 -3.50 5.06 -10.79
C THR A 43 -2.92 6.45 -10.48
N GLY A 44 -3.74 7.39 -9.99
CA GLY A 44 -3.29 8.71 -9.59
C GLY A 44 -2.22 8.69 -8.51
N VAL A 45 -2.36 7.83 -7.51
CA VAL A 45 -1.33 7.62 -6.47
C VAL A 45 -0.03 7.09 -7.08
N GLN A 46 -0.10 6.17 -8.04
CA GLN A 46 1.10 5.64 -8.70
C GLN A 46 1.80 6.72 -9.56
N LEU A 47 1.05 7.58 -10.25
CA LEU A 47 1.61 8.70 -11.01
C LEU A 47 2.29 9.72 -10.08
N LYS A 48 1.65 10.04 -8.96
CA LYS A 48 2.24 10.88 -7.91
C LYS A 48 3.54 10.27 -7.39
N LEU A 49 3.54 8.98 -7.04
CA LEU A 49 4.73 8.25 -6.60
C LEU A 49 5.84 8.32 -7.64
N GLY A 50 5.53 8.07 -8.92
CA GLY A 50 6.48 8.15 -10.01
C GLY A 50 7.10 9.55 -10.14
N LYS A 51 6.28 10.60 -10.02
CA LYS A 51 6.76 11.98 -10.05
C LYS A 51 7.67 12.32 -8.87
N GLU A 52 7.29 11.96 -7.65
CA GLU A 52 8.12 12.22 -6.47
C GLU A 52 9.47 11.49 -6.53
N LEU A 53 9.48 10.26 -7.07
CA LEU A 53 10.73 9.52 -7.31
C LEU A 53 11.55 10.17 -8.43
N ALA A 54 10.93 10.61 -9.53
CA ALA A 54 11.61 11.33 -10.59
C ALA A 54 12.32 12.59 -10.07
N ASP A 55 11.60 13.40 -9.30
CA ASP A 55 12.12 14.62 -8.68
C ASP A 55 13.28 14.28 -7.71
N HIS A 56 13.15 13.22 -6.90
CA HIS A 56 14.18 12.78 -5.95
C HIS A 56 15.46 12.25 -6.66
N TYR A 57 15.29 11.52 -7.76
CA TYR A 57 16.41 10.97 -8.53
C TYR A 57 16.94 11.91 -9.60
N GLY A 58 16.28 13.07 -9.83
CA GLY A 58 16.68 14.05 -10.84
C GLY A 58 16.58 13.51 -12.25
N VAL A 59 15.56 12.69 -12.54
CA VAL A 59 15.29 12.11 -13.86
C VAL A 59 14.05 12.74 -14.50
N ASP A 60 14.00 12.74 -15.84
CA ASP A 60 12.86 13.26 -16.58
C ASP A 60 11.59 12.46 -16.26
N TYR A 61 10.51 13.19 -15.93
CA TYR A 61 9.18 12.63 -15.72
C TYR A 61 8.30 12.91 -16.93
N ARG A 62 7.75 11.83 -17.50
CA ARG A 62 6.72 11.90 -18.54
C ARG A 62 5.52 11.09 -18.09
N GLU A 63 4.44 11.77 -17.82
CA GLU A 63 3.23 11.17 -17.25
C GLU A 63 2.68 10.02 -18.10
N GLU A 64 2.63 10.19 -19.41
CA GLU A 64 2.13 9.18 -20.36
C GLU A 64 2.97 7.89 -20.30
N GLN A 65 4.29 8.04 -20.19
CA GLN A 65 5.19 6.91 -20.07
C GLN A 65 4.96 6.16 -18.76
N VAL A 66 4.98 6.87 -17.64
CA VAL A 66 4.77 6.29 -16.31
C VAL A 66 3.38 5.66 -16.23
N LYS A 67 2.35 6.32 -16.78
CA LYS A 67 1.00 5.79 -16.87
C LYS A 67 0.93 4.49 -17.67
N GLY A 68 1.60 4.43 -18.81
CA GLY A 68 1.70 3.21 -19.62
C GLY A 68 2.31 2.05 -18.84
N ILE A 69 3.42 2.29 -18.12
CA ILE A 69 4.07 1.29 -17.27
C ILE A 69 3.11 0.82 -16.17
N VAL A 70 2.51 1.75 -15.43
CA VAL A 70 1.59 1.46 -14.32
C VAL A 70 0.40 0.63 -14.81
N VAL A 71 -0.26 1.05 -15.90
CA VAL A 71 -1.41 0.32 -16.47
C VAL A 71 -1.01 -1.09 -16.89
N ALA A 72 0.16 -1.28 -17.52
CA ALA A 72 0.64 -2.59 -17.92
C ALA A 72 0.93 -3.50 -16.70
N LEU A 73 1.52 -2.98 -15.63
CA LEU A 73 1.77 -3.72 -14.39
C LEU A 73 0.47 -4.08 -13.66
N LEU A 74 -0.48 -3.14 -13.58
CA LEU A 74 -1.81 -3.41 -13.00
C LEU A 74 -2.58 -4.46 -13.81
N GLY A 75 -2.50 -4.39 -15.15
CA GLY A 75 -3.09 -5.40 -16.03
C GLY A 75 -2.51 -6.79 -15.80
N ALA A 76 -1.20 -6.90 -15.61
CA ALA A 76 -0.55 -8.15 -15.26
C ALA A 76 -1.04 -8.72 -13.92
N TYR A 77 -1.18 -7.87 -12.89
CA TYR A 77 -1.71 -8.27 -11.60
C TYR A 77 -3.16 -8.75 -11.70
N THR A 78 -4.03 -8.00 -12.37
CA THR A 78 -5.45 -8.37 -12.52
C THR A 78 -5.63 -9.67 -13.29
N SER A 79 -4.84 -9.90 -14.35
CA SER A 79 -4.85 -11.16 -15.10
C SER A 79 -4.46 -12.36 -14.24
N THR A 80 -3.40 -12.21 -13.44
CA THR A 80 -2.94 -13.26 -12.51
C THR A 80 -3.96 -13.50 -11.38
N ALA A 81 -4.51 -12.43 -10.81
CA ALA A 81 -5.53 -12.50 -9.76
C ALA A 81 -6.82 -13.16 -10.29
N ALA A 82 -7.23 -12.87 -11.51
CA ALA A 82 -8.39 -13.50 -12.14
C ALA A 82 -8.17 -15.02 -12.34
N ALA A 83 -6.99 -15.44 -12.78
CA ALA A 83 -6.65 -16.84 -12.95
C ALA A 83 -6.70 -17.62 -11.63
N THR A 84 -6.23 -17.01 -10.53
CA THR A 84 -6.24 -17.64 -9.20
C THR A 84 -7.63 -17.60 -8.53
N THR A 85 -8.44 -16.56 -8.80
CA THR A 85 -9.81 -16.46 -8.25
C THR A 85 -10.86 -17.23 -9.02
N ALA A 86 -10.60 -17.62 -10.25
CA ALA A 86 -11.49 -18.54 -10.98
C ALA A 86 -11.70 -19.87 -10.22
N ALA A 87 -10.67 -20.34 -9.53
CA ALA A 87 -10.75 -21.51 -8.65
C ALA A 87 -11.51 -21.24 -7.33
N ALA A 88 -11.52 -19.99 -6.83
CA ALA A 88 -12.20 -19.58 -5.60
C ALA A 88 -13.54 -18.85 -5.84
N GLY A 89 -13.94 -18.73 -7.12
CA GLY A 89 -15.07 -17.90 -7.55
C GLY A 89 -16.44 -18.37 -7.07
N LEU A 90 -16.57 -19.64 -6.67
CA LEU A 90 -17.84 -20.18 -6.17
C LEU A 90 -18.21 -19.64 -4.76
N ALA A 91 -17.24 -19.24 -3.95
CA ALA A 91 -17.50 -18.66 -2.63
C ALA A 91 -18.05 -17.22 -2.68
N LYS A 92 -17.89 -16.53 -3.81
CA LYS A 92 -18.39 -15.14 -4.00
C LYS A 92 -19.87 -15.09 -4.42
N LEU A 93 -20.49 -16.21 -4.68
CA LEU A 93 -21.92 -16.30 -5.04
C LEU A 93 -22.85 -16.18 -3.82
N VAL A 94 -22.29 -16.08 -2.59
CA VAL A 94 -23.08 -15.87 -1.39
C VAL A 94 -23.43 -14.39 -1.26
N PRO A 95 -24.70 -13.98 -1.39
CA PRO A 95 -25.11 -12.58 -1.25
C PRO A 95 -24.74 -12.02 0.14
N GLY A 96 -24.10 -10.85 0.16
CA GLY A 96 -23.74 -10.14 1.39
C GLY A 96 -22.29 -10.32 1.86
N LEU A 97 -21.63 -11.45 1.64
CA LEU A 97 -20.23 -11.64 2.06
C LEU A 97 -19.22 -10.93 1.14
N GLY A 98 -19.53 -10.80 -0.13
CA GLY A 98 -18.64 -10.18 -1.12
C GLY A 98 -18.36 -8.71 -0.87
N ALA A 99 -19.35 -7.95 -0.41
CA ALA A 99 -19.22 -6.51 -0.13
C ALA A 99 -18.31 -6.24 1.08
N VAL A 100 -18.48 -7.00 2.17
CA VAL A 100 -17.67 -6.84 3.40
C VAL A 100 -16.22 -7.22 3.14
N VAL A 101 -15.97 -8.31 2.42
CA VAL A 101 -14.61 -8.74 2.04
C VAL A 101 -13.95 -7.70 1.13
N GLY A 102 -14.70 -7.08 0.19
CA GLY A 102 -14.19 -6.03 -0.70
C GLY A 102 -13.69 -4.80 0.06
N VAL A 103 -14.47 -4.28 0.99
CA VAL A 103 -14.13 -3.08 1.78
C VAL A 103 -12.84 -3.26 2.59
N VAL A 104 -12.56 -4.45 3.10
CA VAL A 104 -11.34 -4.73 3.88
C VAL A 104 -10.14 -5.02 2.99
N THR A 105 -10.36 -5.63 1.81
CA THR A 105 -9.26 -6.10 0.95
C THR A 105 -8.74 -5.03 0.00
N LEU A 106 -9.58 -4.09 -0.47
CA LEU A 106 -9.16 -3.05 -1.42
C LEU A 106 -8.03 -2.16 -0.89
N PRO A 107 -8.11 -1.55 0.31
CA PRO A 107 -7.01 -0.77 0.86
C PRO A 107 -5.72 -1.58 0.98
N PHE A 108 -5.85 -2.83 1.37
CA PHE A 108 -4.73 -3.74 1.54
C PHE A 108 -4.04 -4.05 0.21
N VAL A 109 -4.82 -4.36 -0.82
CA VAL A 109 -4.33 -4.63 -2.18
C VAL A 109 -3.73 -3.36 -2.79
N ALA A 110 -4.38 -2.21 -2.64
CA ALA A 110 -3.87 -0.93 -3.11
C ALA A 110 -2.51 -0.60 -2.49
N GLY A 111 -2.35 -0.79 -1.17
CA GLY A 111 -1.08 -0.61 -0.49
C GLY A 111 0.00 -1.58 -0.96
N ALA A 112 -0.34 -2.86 -1.19
CA ALA A 112 0.59 -3.87 -1.68
C ALA A 112 1.07 -3.58 -3.11
N ILE A 113 0.17 -3.14 -3.99
CA ILE A 113 0.48 -2.70 -5.35
C ILE A 113 1.40 -1.48 -5.32
N THR A 114 1.09 -0.48 -4.49
CA THR A 114 1.92 0.73 -4.35
C THR A 114 3.31 0.39 -3.85
N PHE A 115 3.43 -0.52 -2.88
CA PHE A 115 4.72 -1.05 -2.46
C PHE A 115 5.50 -1.64 -3.64
N ALA A 116 4.86 -2.50 -4.43
CA ALA A 116 5.50 -3.20 -5.54
C ALA A 116 5.94 -2.24 -6.65
N VAL A 117 5.07 -1.32 -7.07
CA VAL A 117 5.41 -0.29 -8.07
C VAL A 117 6.58 0.56 -7.57
N GLY A 118 6.52 1.02 -6.31
CA GLY A 118 7.59 1.79 -5.69
C GLY A 118 8.92 1.05 -5.68
N LYS A 119 8.91 -0.25 -5.34
CA LYS A 119 10.13 -1.08 -5.35
C LYS A 119 10.72 -1.23 -6.74
N ILE A 120 9.90 -1.48 -7.75
CA ILE A 120 10.35 -1.57 -9.15
C ILE A 120 10.96 -0.23 -9.60
N PHE A 121 10.30 0.89 -9.32
CA PHE A 121 10.79 2.22 -9.69
C PHE A 121 12.11 2.52 -8.99
N VAL A 122 12.19 2.35 -7.67
CA VAL A 122 13.42 2.60 -6.89
C VAL A 122 14.57 1.72 -7.39
N GLN A 123 14.36 0.42 -7.57
CA GLN A 123 15.39 -0.49 -8.07
C GLN A 123 15.92 -0.07 -9.44
N HIS A 124 15.03 0.31 -10.35
CA HIS A 124 15.41 0.74 -11.69
C HIS A 124 16.19 2.06 -11.67
N LEU A 125 15.73 3.04 -10.90
CA LEU A 125 16.37 4.35 -10.77
C LEU A 125 17.71 4.27 -10.02
N GLU A 126 17.83 3.43 -8.98
CA GLU A 126 19.09 3.16 -8.28
C GLU A 126 20.13 2.49 -9.20
N SER A 127 19.68 1.70 -10.17
CA SER A 127 20.60 1.10 -11.18
C SER A 127 21.04 2.08 -12.27
N GLY A 128 20.67 3.36 -12.17
CA GLY A 128 20.99 4.40 -13.16
C GLY A 128 20.02 4.45 -14.34
N GLY A 129 18.91 3.73 -14.28
CA GLY A 129 17.85 3.79 -15.28
C GLY A 129 16.99 5.06 -15.18
N THR A 130 16.14 5.25 -16.16
CA THR A 130 15.14 6.33 -16.21
C THR A 130 13.76 5.73 -16.52
N PHE A 131 12.68 6.50 -16.34
CA PHE A 131 11.35 6.03 -16.75
C PHE A 131 11.24 5.75 -18.25
N LEU A 132 12.07 6.38 -19.08
CA LEU A 132 12.10 6.14 -20.53
C LEU A 132 12.72 4.78 -20.88
N SER A 133 13.65 4.28 -20.07
CA SER A 133 14.30 2.99 -20.26
C SER A 133 13.61 1.82 -19.55
N LEU A 134 12.54 2.10 -18.76
CA LEU A 134 11.79 1.07 -18.02
C LEU A 134 10.71 0.45 -18.90
N GLU A 135 10.89 -0.82 -19.25
CA GLU A 135 9.86 -1.58 -19.96
C GLU A 135 9.07 -2.46 -18.98
N ALA A 136 7.74 -2.30 -19.00
CA ALA A 136 6.85 -2.99 -18.06
C ALA A 136 6.96 -4.53 -18.16
N ARG A 137 7.14 -5.08 -19.37
CA ARG A 137 7.27 -6.52 -19.59
C ARG A 137 8.50 -7.14 -18.93
N ASP A 138 9.61 -6.39 -18.87
CA ASP A 138 10.87 -6.88 -18.33
C ASP A 138 10.82 -6.98 -16.80
N VAL A 139 10.02 -6.12 -16.18
CA VAL A 139 9.86 -6.04 -14.73
C VAL A 139 8.60 -6.72 -14.18
N GLN A 140 7.71 -7.21 -15.07
CA GLN A 140 6.41 -7.77 -14.69
C GLN A 140 6.51 -8.92 -13.67
N ALA A 141 7.43 -9.88 -13.91
CA ALA A 141 7.61 -11.01 -12.99
C ALA A 141 8.18 -10.56 -11.64
N GLY A 142 9.06 -9.55 -11.65
CA GLY A 142 9.57 -8.88 -10.45
C GLY A 142 8.45 -8.18 -9.69
N PHE A 143 7.63 -7.42 -10.39
CA PHE A 143 6.48 -6.72 -9.82
C PHE A 143 5.52 -7.67 -9.11
N LEU A 144 5.14 -8.78 -9.72
CA LEU A 144 4.23 -9.75 -9.10
C LEU A 144 4.81 -10.33 -7.79
N ARG A 145 6.13 -10.61 -7.75
CA ARG A 145 6.81 -11.02 -6.52
C ARG A 145 6.80 -9.92 -5.46
N GLU A 146 7.03 -8.68 -5.87
CA GLU A 146 6.99 -7.54 -4.94
C GLU A 146 5.57 -7.26 -4.43
N VAL A 147 4.50 -7.56 -5.20
CA VAL A 147 3.12 -7.49 -4.68
C VAL A 147 2.92 -8.46 -3.53
N GLU A 148 3.38 -9.70 -3.64
CA GLU A 148 3.27 -10.68 -2.55
C GLU A 148 4.04 -10.24 -1.29
N ARG A 149 5.24 -9.66 -1.46
CA ARG A 149 5.98 -9.03 -0.35
C ARG A 149 5.23 -7.84 0.23
N GLY A 150 4.64 -7.01 -0.65
CA GLY A 150 3.84 -5.85 -0.26
C GLY A 150 2.66 -6.24 0.62
N LYS A 151 1.98 -7.34 0.33
CA LYS A 151 0.91 -7.89 1.18
C LYS A 151 1.41 -8.18 2.60
N GLN A 152 2.60 -8.76 2.75
CA GLN A 152 3.20 -9.03 4.06
C GLN A 152 3.56 -7.74 4.80
N VAL A 153 4.19 -6.77 4.11
CA VAL A 153 4.59 -5.47 4.67
C VAL A 153 3.38 -4.67 5.13
N VAL A 154 2.35 -4.57 4.29
CA VAL A 154 1.11 -3.84 4.60
C VAL A 154 0.39 -4.50 5.77
N SER A 155 0.31 -5.83 5.81
CA SER A 155 -0.31 -6.56 6.92
C SER A 155 0.41 -6.34 8.25
N ALA A 156 1.75 -6.31 8.25
CA ALA A 156 2.53 -6.02 9.44
C ALA A 156 2.31 -4.57 9.93
N LYS A 157 2.27 -3.60 9.01
CA LYS A 157 1.99 -2.20 9.33
C LYS A 157 0.58 -2.00 9.91
N THR A 158 -0.43 -2.63 9.31
CA THR A 158 -1.81 -2.54 9.76
C THR A 158 -1.98 -3.12 11.17
N ARG A 159 -1.35 -4.26 11.46
CA ARG A 159 -1.36 -4.84 12.82
C ARG A 159 -0.73 -3.90 13.84
N ASN A 160 0.41 -3.28 13.51
CA ASN A 160 1.08 -2.33 14.41
C ASN A 160 0.23 -1.07 14.68
N VAL A 161 -0.47 -0.56 13.68
CA VAL A 161 -1.41 0.56 13.86
C VAL A 161 -2.58 0.14 14.72
N GLY A 162 -3.19 -1.02 14.45
CA GLY A 162 -4.29 -1.57 15.23
C GLY A 162 -3.93 -1.73 16.71
N SER A 163 -2.77 -2.32 17.03
CA SER A 163 -2.32 -2.49 18.41
C SER A 163 -2.04 -1.16 19.13
N ARG A 164 -1.53 -0.16 18.41
CA ARG A 164 -1.33 1.18 18.98
C ARG A 164 -2.64 1.90 19.26
N LEU A 165 -3.62 1.77 18.36
CA LEU A 165 -4.96 2.34 18.56
C LEU A 165 -5.68 1.68 19.74
N ALA A 166 -5.62 0.34 19.87
CA ALA A 166 -6.16 -0.36 21.00
C ALA A 166 -5.53 0.10 22.33
N ALA A 167 -4.19 0.20 22.38
CA ALA A 167 -3.49 0.70 23.57
C ALA A 167 -3.82 2.18 23.90
N LEU A 168 -4.12 3.00 22.91
CA LEU A 168 -4.58 4.36 23.13
C LEU A 168 -6.02 4.40 23.67
N SER A 169 -6.91 3.56 23.12
CA SER A 169 -8.28 3.39 23.62
C SER A 169 -8.29 3.00 25.09
N ASP A 170 -7.55 1.97 25.45
CA ASP A 170 -7.43 1.50 26.86
C ASP A 170 -6.89 2.62 27.79
N ARG A 171 -5.92 3.40 27.31
CA ARG A 171 -5.39 4.53 28.10
C ARG A 171 -6.42 5.65 28.27
N LEU A 172 -7.22 5.93 27.25
CA LEU A 172 -8.26 6.94 27.33
C LEU A 172 -9.39 6.50 28.26
N GLU A 173 -9.83 5.25 28.16
CA GLU A 173 -10.84 4.67 29.06
C GLU A 173 -10.38 4.73 30.52
N ASN A 174 -9.18 4.28 30.81
CA ASN A 174 -8.60 4.33 32.17
C ASN A 174 -8.48 5.77 32.70
N ARG A 175 -8.19 6.75 31.83
CA ARG A 175 -8.15 8.16 32.24
C ARG A 175 -9.53 8.73 32.50
N ILE A 176 -10.52 8.36 31.70
CA ILE A 176 -11.92 8.77 31.87
C ILE A 176 -12.43 8.20 33.19
N ASP A 177 -12.24 6.93 33.44
CA ASP A 177 -12.63 6.27 34.68
C ASP A 177 -11.98 6.88 35.91
N ALA A 178 -10.69 7.14 35.85
CA ALA A 178 -9.97 7.82 36.96
C ALA A 178 -10.49 9.24 37.20
N THR A 179 -10.93 9.94 36.16
CA THR A 179 -11.47 11.30 36.27
C THR A 179 -12.90 11.31 36.81
N LEU A 180 -13.70 10.28 36.45
CA LEU A 180 -15.10 10.16 36.86
C LEU A 180 -15.29 9.43 38.19
N ALA A 181 -14.31 8.63 38.63
CA ALA A 181 -14.36 7.88 39.89
C ALA A 181 -14.76 8.73 41.13
N PRO A 182 -14.29 9.99 41.31
CA PRO A 182 -14.72 10.84 42.42
C PRO A 182 -16.20 11.22 42.38
N TYR A 183 -16.80 11.25 41.16
CA TYR A 183 -18.18 11.67 40.98
C TYR A 183 -19.18 10.51 41.04
N THR A 184 -18.71 9.27 40.78
CA THR A 184 -19.58 8.07 40.83
C THR A 184 -19.69 7.48 42.24
N ASN A 185 -18.71 7.68 43.10
CA ASN A 185 -18.73 7.20 44.49
C ASN A 185 -19.39 8.18 45.51
N GLY A 186 -19.85 9.36 45.03
CA GLY A 186 -20.42 10.41 45.92
C GLY A 186 -21.94 10.33 46.17
N ASN A 187 -22.66 9.35 45.62
CA ASN A 187 -24.13 9.33 45.71
C ASN A 187 -24.66 8.14 46.52
N GLY A 188 -24.03 7.83 47.64
CA GLY A 188 -24.46 6.76 48.56
C GLY A 188 -24.43 7.19 50.02
N ARG A 189 -25.17 8.31 50.34
CA ARG A 189 -25.56 8.61 51.75
C ARG A 189 -26.85 9.43 51.74
#